data_4e019ab56a76ed6888e056c3c05b91d4
#
_entry.id   4e019ab56a76ed6888e056c3c05b91d4
#
_cell.length_a   1.000
_cell.length_b   1.000
_cell.length_c   1.000
_cell.angle_alpha   90.00
_cell.angle_beta   90.00
_cell.angle_gamma   90.00
#
_symmetry.space_group_name_H-M   'P 1'
#
loop_
_entity.id
_entity.type
_entity.pdbx_description
1 polymer ?
#
loop_
_entity_poly.entity_id
_entity_poly.type
_entity_poly.pdbx_seq_one_letter_code
_entity_poly.pdbx_strand_id
1 'polypeptide(L)'
;MKKLILSLAACTALLLTSCGPTKADAIKYNDAFIAIEKTLTPAYNGFIDQIDGHNIDSLKLAYEAFATKAKSSVEECSKMQPFGEKRDYLDACMSYFNTIHSLAQNEGKQMVTIMSKDTAQVSEEDVANVGKYAEKFDADYAKVLKMAQEAQASFAKEWQFEIKQD
;
A
#
# COMPACT_ATOMS: atom_id res chain seq x y z
N MET A 1 29.23 -44.55 59.59
CA MET A 1 29.08 -43.10 59.35
C MET A 1 28.77 -42.94 57.90
N LYS A 2 27.49 -42.89 57.50
CA LYS A 2 27.02 -42.69 56.13
C LYS A 2 26.54 -41.25 55.97
N LYS A 3 27.28 -40.47 55.20
CA LYS A 3 26.91 -39.11 54.88
C LYS A 3 25.85 -39.12 53.80
N LEU A 4 24.65 -38.68 54.09
CA LEU A 4 23.55 -38.42 53.17
C LEU A 4 23.86 -37.10 52.43
N ILE A 5 24.10 -37.15 51.14
CA ILE A 5 24.20 -35.99 50.28
C ILE A 5 22.80 -35.72 49.77
N LEU A 6 22.19 -34.64 50.28
CA LEU A 6 20.92 -34.11 49.78
C LEU A 6 21.20 -33.32 48.51
N SER A 7 20.92 -33.90 47.34
CA SER A 7 20.98 -33.16 46.05
C SER A 7 19.75 -32.30 45.94
N LEU A 8 19.93 -30.99 46.11
CA LEU A 8 18.94 -29.96 45.85
C LEU A 8 18.80 -29.80 44.33
N ALA A 9 17.79 -30.43 43.75
CA ALA A 9 17.42 -30.23 42.35
C ALA A 9 16.81 -28.84 42.24
N ALA A 10 17.60 -27.86 41.80
CA ALA A 10 17.13 -26.54 41.40
C ALA A 10 16.30 -26.70 40.14
N CYS A 11 14.98 -26.71 40.26
CA CYS A 11 14.06 -26.49 39.14
C CYS A 11 14.23 -25.07 38.63
N THR A 12 15.15 -24.86 37.69
CA THR A 12 15.15 -23.65 36.84
C THR A 12 13.91 -23.71 35.97
N ALA A 13 12.85 -23.03 36.41
CA ALA A 13 11.72 -22.71 35.59
C ALA A 13 12.25 -21.79 34.44
N LEU A 14 12.51 -22.40 33.29
CA LEU A 14 12.67 -21.66 32.04
C LEU A 14 11.36 -20.94 31.78
N LEU A 15 11.30 -19.69 32.21
CA LEU A 15 10.32 -18.73 31.69
C LEU A 15 10.60 -18.63 30.18
N LEU A 16 9.94 -19.47 29.40
CA LEU A 16 9.76 -19.28 28.01
C LEU A 16 8.96 -17.98 27.88
N THR A 17 9.68 -16.84 27.85
CA THR A 17 9.10 -15.60 27.38
C THR A 17 8.66 -15.91 25.97
N SER A 18 7.33 -15.98 25.77
CA SER A 18 6.72 -16.09 24.46
C SER A 18 7.24 -14.92 23.63
N CYS A 19 8.23 -15.18 22.78
CA CYS A 19 8.87 -14.20 21.91
C CYS A 19 8.00 -13.99 20.64
N GLY A 20 6.68 -13.98 20.82
CA GLY A 20 5.72 -13.68 19.76
C GLY A 20 5.57 -12.17 19.56
N PRO A 21 5.05 -11.77 18.39
CA PRO A 21 4.77 -10.37 18.10
C PRO A 21 3.83 -9.77 19.16
N THR A 22 4.06 -8.51 19.51
CA THR A 22 3.24 -7.77 20.47
C THR A 22 2.29 -6.79 19.78
N LYS A 23 1.32 -6.26 20.52
CA LYS A 23 0.47 -5.14 20.07
C LYS A 23 1.31 -3.95 19.58
N ALA A 24 2.38 -3.60 20.27
CA ALA A 24 3.25 -2.50 19.87
C ALA A 24 3.96 -2.78 18.54
N ASP A 25 4.33 -4.03 18.29
CA ASP A 25 4.93 -4.42 17.01
C ASP A 25 3.89 -4.39 15.88
N ALA A 26 2.64 -4.78 16.15
CA ALA A 26 1.54 -4.69 15.20
C ALA A 26 1.24 -3.23 14.79
N ILE A 27 1.25 -2.30 15.76
CA ILE A 27 1.10 -0.86 15.45
C ILE A 27 2.23 -0.39 14.56
N LYS A 28 3.49 -0.70 14.88
CA LYS A 28 4.64 -0.32 14.05
C LYS A 28 4.57 -0.91 12.64
N TYR A 29 4.08 -2.14 12.54
CA TYR A 29 3.89 -2.80 11.25
C TYR A 29 2.83 -2.10 10.40
N ASN A 30 1.69 -1.75 10.98
CA ASN A 30 0.65 -0.94 10.35
C ASN A 30 1.19 0.45 9.96
N ASP A 31 1.92 1.12 10.85
CA ASP A 31 2.48 2.45 10.59
C ASP A 31 3.48 2.44 9.43
N ALA A 32 4.18 1.33 9.20
CA ALA A 32 5.06 1.19 8.06
C ALA A 32 4.31 1.21 6.72
N PHE A 33 3.13 0.57 6.61
CA PHE A 33 2.29 0.66 5.42
C PHE A 33 1.72 2.07 5.22
N ILE A 34 1.25 2.70 6.31
CA ILE A 34 0.76 4.08 6.27
C ILE A 34 1.88 5.03 5.80
N ALA A 35 3.12 4.81 6.23
CA ALA A 35 4.25 5.63 5.79
C ALA A 35 4.49 5.52 4.28
N ILE A 36 4.38 4.33 3.69
CA ILE A 36 4.48 4.14 2.23
C ILE A 36 3.32 4.88 1.53
N GLU A 37 2.08 4.72 2.01
CA GLU A 37 0.91 5.38 1.45
C GLU A 37 1.03 6.92 1.52
N LYS A 38 1.48 7.48 2.64
CA LYS A 38 1.71 8.93 2.81
C LYS A 38 2.70 9.51 1.81
N THR A 39 3.60 8.72 1.24
CA THR A 39 4.49 9.19 0.16
C THR A 39 3.84 9.11 -1.21
N LEU A 40 2.92 8.17 -1.42
CA LEU A 40 2.22 7.94 -2.68
C LEU A 40 1.06 8.92 -2.88
N THR A 41 0.25 9.14 -1.86
CA THR A 41 -0.99 9.91 -1.92
C THR A 41 -0.82 11.32 -2.51
N PRO A 42 0.18 12.14 -2.13
CA PRO A 42 0.37 13.45 -2.74
C PRO A 42 0.67 13.39 -4.24
N ALA A 43 1.43 12.40 -4.68
CA ALA A 43 1.75 12.23 -6.10
C ALA A 43 0.54 11.75 -6.90
N TYR A 44 -0.27 10.87 -6.33
CA TYR A 44 -1.55 10.44 -6.89
C TYR A 44 -2.51 11.64 -7.04
N ASN A 45 -2.75 12.37 -5.96
CA ASN A 45 -3.64 13.54 -5.98
C ASN A 45 -3.14 14.59 -6.98
N GLY A 46 -1.83 14.87 -6.99
CA GLY A 46 -1.24 15.79 -7.96
C GLY A 46 -1.45 15.37 -9.42
N PHE A 47 -1.44 14.07 -9.72
CA PHE A 47 -1.78 13.56 -11.04
C PHE A 47 -3.27 13.75 -11.36
N ILE A 48 -4.17 13.38 -10.45
CA ILE A 48 -5.62 13.52 -10.65
C ILE A 48 -6.00 15.00 -10.86
N ASP A 49 -5.46 15.91 -10.05
CA ASP A 49 -5.70 17.36 -10.17
C ASP A 49 -5.28 17.93 -11.53
N GLN A 50 -4.29 17.34 -12.19
CA GLN A 50 -3.82 17.78 -13.50
C GLN A 50 -4.61 17.18 -14.69
N ILE A 51 -5.39 16.11 -14.49
CA ILE A 51 -6.21 15.53 -15.56
C ILE A 51 -7.25 16.55 -16.06
N ASP A 52 -7.86 17.31 -15.15
CA ASP A 52 -8.82 18.36 -15.50
C ASP A 52 -8.15 19.69 -15.89
N GLY A 53 -6.82 19.76 -15.75
CA GLY A 53 -6.02 20.92 -16.10
C GLY A 53 -5.77 21.02 -17.62
N HIS A 54 -5.51 22.24 -18.10
CA HIS A 54 -5.23 22.49 -19.52
C HIS A 54 -3.72 22.58 -19.81
N ASN A 55 -2.85 22.25 -18.83
CA ASN A 55 -1.40 22.34 -18.98
C ASN A 55 -0.78 20.95 -19.15
N ILE A 56 -0.46 20.61 -20.38
CA ILE A 56 0.09 19.28 -20.74
C ILE A 56 1.46 19.01 -20.10
N ASP A 57 2.30 20.02 -19.94
CA ASP A 57 3.61 19.82 -19.32
C ASP A 57 3.46 19.52 -17.81
N SER A 58 2.54 20.22 -17.14
CA SER A 58 2.21 19.94 -15.75
C SER A 58 1.60 18.54 -15.57
N LEU A 59 0.72 18.10 -16.48
CA LEU A 59 0.13 16.77 -16.47
C LEU A 59 1.22 15.69 -16.62
N LYS A 60 2.14 15.85 -17.57
CA LYS A 60 3.25 14.91 -17.77
C LYS A 60 4.14 14.80 -16.54
N LEU A 61 4.53 15.93 -15.94
CA LEU A 61 5.33 15.97 -14.73
C LEU A 61 4.62 15.28 -13.55
N ALA A 62 3.34 15.56 -13.36
CA ALA A 62 2.55 14.95 -12.30
C ALA A 62 2.38 13.43 -12.50
N TYR A 63 2.18 13.00 -13.74
CA TYR A 63 2.14 11.58 -14.09
C TYR A 63 3.47 10.87 -13.81
N GLU A 64 4.61 11.46 -14.20
CA GLU A 64 5.93 10.88 -13.94
C GLU A 64 6.21 10.75 -12.44
N ALA A 65 5.84 11.75 -11.65
CA ALA A 65 5.93 11.71 -10.20
C ALA A 65 5.06 10.59 -9.62
N PHE A 66 3.81 10.48 -10.07
CA PHE A 66 2.89 9.43 -9.65
C PHE A 66 3.39 8.03 -10.03
N ALA A 67 3.78 7.80 -11.28
CA ALA A 67 4.28 6.51 -11.75
C ALA A 67 5.55 6.07 -11.01
N THR A 68 6.46 7.03 -10.72
CA THR A 68 7.68 6.78 -9.93
C THR A 68 7.34 6.40 -8.50
N LYS A 69 6.41 7.12 -7.85
CA LYS A 69 5.99 6.82 -6.47
C LYS A 69 5.23 5.50 -6.38
N ALA A 70 4.35 5.21 -7.32
CA ALA A 70 3.65 3.93 -7.37
C ALA A 70 4.62 2.75 -7.47
N LYS A 71 5.66 2.87 -8.32
CA LYS A 71 6.71 1.85 -8.42
C LYS A 71 7.48 1.70 -7.12
N SER A 72 7.97 2.80 -6.52
CA SER A 72 8.72 2.73 -5.26
C SER A 72 7.90 2.17 -4.11
N SER A 73 6.60 2.45 -4.07
CA SER A 73 5.69 1.88 -3.05
C SER A 73 5.61 0.35 -3.14
N VAL A 74 5.55 -0.22 -4.35
CA VAL A 74 5.63 -1.67 -4.55
C VAL A 74 6.98 -2.22 -4.05
N GLU A 75 8.08 -1.55 -4.42
CA GLU A 75 9.43 -1.98 -4.02
C GLU A 75 9.63 -1.92 -2.49
N GLU A 76 9.11 -0.90 -1.83
CA GLU A 76 9.16 -0.76 -0.37
C GLU A 76 8.30 -1.81 0.32
N CYS A 77 7.05 -1.97 -0.11
CA CYS A 77 6.13 -2.97 0.44
C CYS A 77 6.66 -4.40 0.25
N SER A 78 7.31 -4.70 -0.88
CA SER A 78 7.88 -6.02 -1.17
C SER A 78 9.01 -6.44 -0.23
N LYS A 79 9.64 -5.51 0.47
CA LYS A 79 10.69 -5.79 1.47
C LYS A 79 10.12 -6.18 2.83
N MET A 80 8.84 -5.94 3.04
CA MET A 80 8.19 -6.28 4.31
C MET A 80 7.96 -7.79 4.42
N GLN A 81 8.13 -8.30 5.62
CA GLN A 81 7.89 -9.70 5.92
C GLN A 81 6.47 -9.87 6.51
N PRO A 82 5.87 -11.06 6.41
CA PRO A 82 4.61 -11.34 7.10
C PRO A 82 4.70 -11.03 8.59
N PHE A 83 3.62 -10.52 9.16
CA PHE A 83 3.54 -10.29 10.59
C PHE A 83 3.13 -11.58 11.32
N GLY A 84 4.06 -12.18 12.03
CA GLY A 84 3.89 -13.52 12.60
C GLY A 84 3.77 -14.57 11.46
N GLU A 85 2.77 -15.45 11.60
CA GLU A 85 2.51 -16.51 10.61
C GLU A 85 1.49 -16.10 9.53
N LYS A 86 0.84 -14.93 9.67
CA LYS A 86 -0.25 -14.47 8.81
C LYS A 86 0.24 -13.50 7.75
N ARG A 87 -0.28 -13.69 6.54
CA ARG A 87 0.04 -12.87 5.38
C ARG A 87 -1.09 -11.95 4.93
N ASP A 88 -2.30 -12.14 5.43
CA ASP A 88 -3.52 -11.52 4.89
C ASP A 88 -3.39 -9.99 4.75
N TYR A 89 -2.87 -9.33 5.79
CA TYR A 89 -2.68 -7.87 5.76
C TYR A 89 -1.57 -7.46 4.80
N LEU A 90 -0.44 -8.16 4.78
CA LEU A 90 0.64 -7.92 3.81
C LEU A 90 0.14 -8.12 2.37
N ASP A 91 -0.57 -9.19 2.11
CA ASP A 91 -1.06 -9.53 0.78
C ASP A 91 -2.09 -8.49 0.29
N ALA A 92 -2.95 -7.97 1.18
CA ALA A 92 -3.86 -6.88 0.86
C ALA A 92 -3.12 -5.57 0.54
N CYS A 93 -2.09 -5.20 1.32
CA CYS A 93 -1.26 -4.03 1.06
C CYS A 93 -0.46 -4.18 -0.24
N MET A 94 0.12 -5.36 -0.49
CA MET A 94 0.79 -5.66 -1.75
C MET A 94 -0.16 -5.55 -2.95
N SER A 95 -1.39 -6.07 -2.82
CA SER A 95 -2.42 -5.94 -3.85
C SER A 95 -2.76 -4.47 -4.12
N TYR A 96 -2.90 -3.66 -3.07
CA TYR A 96 -3.15 -2.22 -3.18
C TYR A 96 -2.05 -1.51 -3.98
N PHE A 97 -0.80 -1.63 -3.57
CA PHE A 97 0.31 -0.94 -4.26
C PHE A 97 0.54 -1.47 -5.68
N ASN A 98 0.42 -2.78 -5.90
CA ASN A 98 0.54 -3.37 -7.24
C ASN A 98 -0.56 -2.88 -8.18
N THR A 99 -1.81 -2.77 -7.68
CA THR A 99 -2.91 -2.26 -8.50
C THR A 99 -2.67 -0.80 -8.88
N ILE A 100 -2.27 0.06 -7.93
CA ILE A 100 -1.97 1.47 -8.22
C ILE A 100 -0.83 1.59 -9.22
N HIS A 101 0.24 0.80 -9.08
CA HIS A 101 1.32 0.77 -10.04
C HIS A 101 0.85 0.32 -11.43
N SER A 102 -0.01 -0.70 -11.50
CA SER A 102 -0.61 -1.15 -12.76
C SER A 102 -1.47 -0.07 -13.41
N LEU A 103 -2.31 0.62 -12.62
CA LEU A 103 -3.12 1.74 -13.09
C LEU A 103 -2.26 2.88 -13.64
N ALA A 104 -1.15 3.21 -12.98
CA ALA A 104 -0.20 4.20 -13.48
C ALA A 104 0.41 3.78 -14.82
N GLN A 105 0.82 2.52 -14.96
CA GLN A 105 1.50 2.02 -16.17
C GLN A 105 0.56 1.79 -17.36
N ASN A 106 -0.71 1.56 -17.12
CA ASN A 106 -1.71 1.26 -18.14
C ASN A 106 -2.63 2.46 -18.37
N GLU A 107 -3.69 2.61 -17.59
CA GLU A 107 -4.73 3.61 -17.77
C GLU A 107 -4.17 5.04 -17.69
N GLY A 108 -3.38 5.35 -16.66
CA GLY A 108 -2.75 6.66 -16.48
C GLY A 108 -1.85 7.04 -17.66
N LYS A 109 -1.02 6.10 -18.11
CA LYS A 109 -0.16 6.31 -19.27
C LYS A 109 -0.95 6.56 -20.56
N GLN A 110 -2.03 5.82 -20.78
CA GLN A 110 -2.87 5.98 -21.97
C GLN A 110 -3.58 7.34 -21.97
N MET A 111 -4.15 7.74 -20.82
CA MET A 111 -4.75 9.06 -20.67
C MET A 111 -3.77 10.18 -21.00
N VAL A 112 -2.58 10.18 -20.39
CA VAL A 112 -1.55 11.20 -20.68
C VAL A 112 -1.10 11.18 -22.12
N THR A 113 -0.96 10.00 -22.73
CA THR A 113 -0.57 9.86 -24.14
C THR A 113 -1.59 10.52 -25.07
N ILE A 114 -2.88 10.27 -24.85
CA ILE A 114 -3.95 10.85 -25.65
C ILE A 114 -4.05 12.36 -25.43
N MET A 115 -4.08 12.79 -24.17
CA MET A 115 -4.18 14.21 -23.79
C MET A 115 -2.98 15.05 -24.24
N SER A 116 -1.86 14.41 -24.53
CA SER A 116 -0.65 15.07 -25.06
C SER A 116 -0.62 15.22 -26.57
N LYS A 117 -1.64 14.72 -27.29
CA LYS A 117 -1.75 14.93 -28.74
C LYS A 117 -2.05 16.40 -29.05
N ASP A 118 -1.64 16.84 -30.23
CA ASP A 118 -2.13 18.11 -30.77
C ASP A 118 -3.66 18.06 -30.88
N THR A 119 -4.33 19.14 -30.52
CA THR A 119 -5.81 19.23 -30.53
C THR A 119 -6.39 18.85 -31.89
N ALA A 120 -5.69 19.18 -32.99
CA ALA A 120 -6.10 18.81 -34.34
C ALA A 120 -5.97 17.31 -34.65
N GLN A 121 -5.28 16.54 -33.82
CA GLN A 121 -5.04 15.09 -33.95
C GLN A 121 -5.89 14.26 -32.99
N VAL A 122 -6.62 14.88 -32.08
CA VAL A 122 -7.51 14.18 -31.12
C VAL A 122 -8.78 13.78 -31.87
N SER A 123 -9.05 12.48 -31.90
CA SER A 123 -10.27 11.92 -32.50
C SER A 123 -11.39 11.80 -31.47
N GLU A 124 -12.63 11.62 -31.92
CA GLU A 124 -13.76 11.27 -31.02
C GLU A 124 -13.51 9.96 -30.27
N GLU A 125 -12.82 9.00 -30.91
CA GLU A 125 -12.42 7.75 -30.26
C GLU A 125 -11.41 7.99 -29.14
N ASP A 126 -10.45 8.91 -29.32
CA ASP A 126 -9.50 9.28 -28.26
C ASP A 126 -10.23 9.84 -27.03
N VAL A 127 -11.20 10.73 -27.24
CA VAL A 127 -12.02 11.30 -26.13
C VAL A 127 -12.79 10.19 -25.41
N ALA A 128 -13.42 9.31 -26.17
CA ALA A 128 -14.15 8.18 -25.59
C ALA A 128 -13.23 7.22 -24.81
N ASN A 129 -12.00 7.02 -25.30
CA ASN A 129 -11.03 6.16 -24.64
C ASN A 129 -10.50 6.78 -23.35
N VAL A 130 -10.23 8.09 -23.28
CA VAL A 130 -9.87 8.79 -22.04
C VAL A 130 -10.95 8.56 -20.98
N GLY A 131 -12.24 8.73 -21.34
CA GLY A 131 -13.35 8.46 -20.41
C GLY A 131 -13.35 7.04 -19.88
N LYS A 132 -13.17 6.04 -20.74
CA LYS A 132 -13.11 4.62 -20.34
C LYS A 132 -11.92 4.32 -19.43
N TYR A 133 -10.74 4.92 -19.70
CA TYR A 133 -9.58 4.74 -18.85
C TYR A 133 -9.76 5.39 -17.49
N ALA A 134 -10.39 6.57 -17.41
CA ALA A 134 -10.70 7.24 -16.17
C ALA A 134 -11.69 6.42 -15.33
N GLU A 135 -12.80 5.97 -15.92
CA GLU A 135 -13.78 5.11 -15.23
C GLU A 135 -13.16 3.83 -14.67
N LYS A 136 -12.32 3.16 -15.47
CA LYS A 136 -11.63 1.95 -15.04
C LYS A 136 -10.63 2.24 -13.92
N PHE A 137 -9.88 3.34 -14.04
CA PHE A 137 -8.93 3.78 -13.04
C PHE A 137 -9.61 3.99 -11.68
N ASP A 138 -10.71 4.75 -11.67
CA ASP A 138 -11.47 5.05 -10.46
C ASP A 138 -12.09 3.78 -9.84
N ALA A 139 -12.68 2.93 -10.66
CA ALA A 139 -13.30 1.70 -10.19
C ALA A 139 -12.30 0.74 -9.55
N ASP A 140 -11.14 0.52 -10.20
CA ASP A 140 -10.11 -0.39 -9.70
C ASP A 140 -9.41 0.19 -8.46
N TYR A 141 -9.16 1.51 -8.44
CA TYR A 141 -8.63 2.21 -7.27
C TYR A 141 -9.56 2.10 -6.07
N ALA A 142 -10.85 2.44 -6.23
CA ALA A 142 -11.83 2.36 -5.15
C ALA A 142 -11.96 0.93 -4.60
N LYS A 143 -11.96 -0.06 -5.49
CA LYS A 143 -12.02 -1.47 -5.10
C LYS A 143 -10.84 -1.88 -4.24
N VAL A 144 -9.61 -1.59 -4.69
CA VAL A 144 -8.41 -2.05 -3.97
C VAL A 144 -8.19 -1.26 -2.69
N LEU A 145 -8.54 0.02 -2.65
CA LEU A 145 -8.52 0.84 -1.43
C LEU A 145 -9.45 0.23 -0.36
N LYS A 146 -10.69 -0.11 -0.73
CA LYS A 146 -11.64 -0.76 0.17
C LYS A 146 -11.08 -2.07 0.73
N MET A 147 -10.50 -2.91 -0.12
CA MET A 147 -9.89 -4.18 0.32
C MET A 147 -8.75 -3.96 1.31
N ALA A 148 -7.88 -2.97 1.07
CA ALA A 148 -6.79 -2.63 1.97
C ALA A 148 -7.31 -2.10 3.33
N GLN A 149 -8.34 -1.25 3.32
CA GLN A 149 -8.97 -0.73 4.54
C GLN A 149 -9.65 -1.84 5.36
N GLU A 150 -10.36 -2.77 4.72
CA GLU A 150 -10.98 -3.93 5.39
C GLU A 150 -9.91 -4.84 6.02
N ALA A 151 -8.81 -5.08 5.32
CA ALA A 151 -7.70 -5.86 5.84
C ALA A 151 -7.01 -5.16 7.03
N GLN A 152 -6.80 -3.84 6.95
CA GLN A 152 -6.27 -3.02 8.03
C GLN A 152 -7.18 -3.08 9.27
N ALA A 153 -8.49 -2.93 9.08
CA ALA A 153 -9.45 -3.01 10.18
C ALA A 153 -9.45 -4.39 10.85
N SER A 154 -9.36 -5.45 10.05
CA SER A 154 -9.25 -6.83 10.57
C SER A 154 -7.96 -7.03 11.36
N PHE A 155 -6.84 -6.55 10.86
CA PHE A 155 -5.54 -6.61 11.53
C PHE A 155 -5.55 -5.81 12.84
N ALA A 156 -6.08 -4.58 12.84
CA ALA A 156 -6.20 -3.74 14.03
C ALA A 156 -7.09 -4.40 15.11
N LYS A 157 -8.21 -5.01 14.69
CA LYS A 157 -9.10 -5.75 15.60
C LYS A 157 -8.40 -6.97 16.22
N GLU A 158 -7.67 -7.74 15.43
CA GLU A 158 -6.94 -8.92 15.91
C GLU A 158 -5.90 -8.54 16.97
N TRP A 159 -5.16 -7.46 16.70
CA TRP A 159 -4.09 -6.98 17.60
C TRP A 159 -4.56 -5.93 18.62
N GLN A 160 -5.88 -5.65 18.67
CA GLN A 160 -6.53 -4.79 19.66
C GLN A 160 -5.94 -3.36 19.72
N PHE A 161 -5.69 -2.74 18.58
CA PHE A 161 -5.31 -1.33 18.51
C PHE A 161 -6.33 -0.51 17.70
N GLU A 162 -6.32 0.80 17.90
CA GLU A 162 -7.16 1.74 17.18
C GLU A 162 -6.40 2.31 15.97
N ILE A 163 -7.07 2.33 14.82
CA ILE A 163 -6.56 3.01 13.63
C ILE A 163 -6.75 4.51 13.84
N LYS A 164 -5.64 5.26 13.82
CA LYS A 164 -5.71 6.73 13.85
C LYS A 164 -6.24 7.21 12.50
N GLN A 165 -7.32 7.98 12.53
CA GLN A 165 -7.78 8.75 11.38
C GLN A 165 -6.98 10.06 11.37
N ASP A 166 -6.18 10.27 10.33
CA ASP A 166 -5.46 11.55 10.09
C ASP A 166 -6.37 12.55 9.38
#